data_8a495c5012a631e3dc424514b3a9bfda
#
_entry.id   8a495c5012a631e3dc424514b3a9bfda
#
_cell.length_a   1.000
_cell.length_b   1.000
_cell.length_c   1.000
_cell.angle_alpha   90.00
_cell.angle_beta   90.00
_cell.angle_gamma   90.00
#
_symmetry.space_group_name_H-M   'P 1'
#
loop_
_entity.id
_entity.type
_entity.pdbx_description
1 polymer ?
#
loop_
_entity_poly.entity_id
_entity_poly.type
_entity_poly.pdbx_seq_one_letter_code
_entity_poly.pdbx_strand_id
1 'polypeptide(L)'
;MAAMEDILDVYLRPYDPNQPVVCMDETSKQLIADIRIAIPAQPGHPERYDVEYKRCGVTNIFMFTEPLGGWRRVSVTDYRKRLDWAEQIRILLEEDYPDAEMVVLVMDNLNTHSIGSLYEAFEPARARDLARRLEIHYTPKHGSWLNIAETELSVLSRQCLDRRIESFERLSSECRSWNVQRNGLQKGVDWQFTTTDARIKLKRLYPQVQS
;
A
#
# COMPACT_ATOMS: atom_id res chain seq x y z
N MET A 1 -21.00 -6.93 -1.83
CA MET A 1 -21.06 -7.60 -0.52
C MET A 1 -20.09 -8.77 -0.49
N ALA A 2 -20.15 -9.74 -1.43
CA ALA A 2 -19.24 -10.90 -1.42
C ALA A 2 -17.75 -10.52 -1.27
N ALA A 3 -17.25 -9.59 -2.07
CA ALA A 3 -15.85 -9.14 -1.96
C ALA A 3 -15.51 -8.49 -0.60
N MET A 4 -16.49 -7.86 0.08
CA MET A 4 -16.26 -7.33 1.43
C MET A 4 -16.14 -8.47 2.46
N GLU A 5 -17.06 -9.43 2.41
CA GLU A 5 -17.01 -10.58 3.32
C GLU A 5 -15.75 -11.43 3.10
N ASP A 6 -15.35 -11.60 1.83
CA ASP A 6 -14.11 -12.29 1.45
C ASP A 6 -12.87 -11.64 2.11
N ILE A 7 -12.74 -10.31 2.04
CA ILE A 7 -11.64 -9.59 2.71
C ILE A 7 -11.70 -9.73 4.23
N LEU A 8 -12.90 -9.63 4.82
CA LEU A 8 -13.06 -9.78 6.27
C LEU A 8 -12.68 -11.20 6.73
N ASP A 9 -13.02 -12.21 5.96
CA ASP A 9 -12.65 -13.60 6.24
C ASP A 9 -11.14 -13.83 6.08
N VAL A 10 -10.48 -13.15 5.12
CA VAL A 10 -9.00 -13.15 5.01
C VAL A 10 -8.35 -12.58 6.27
N TYR A 11 -8.86 -11.47 6.80
CA TYR A 11 -8.30 -10.85 8.00
C TYR A 11 -8.53 -11.62 9.30
N LEU A 12 -9.45 -12.59 9.30
CA LEU A 12 -9.65 -13.52 10.42
C LEU A 12 -8.66 -14.70 10.41
N ARG A 13 -7.88 -14.88 9.35
CA ARG A 13 -6.87 -15.93 9.28
C ARG A 13 -5.82 -15.71 10.36
N PRO A 14 -5.40 -16.77 11.07
CA PRO A 14 -4.28 -16.67 12.01
C PRO A 14 -2.99 -16.34 11.26
N TYR A 15 -2.03 -15.76 11.98
CA TYR A 15 -0.70 -15.52 11.43
C TYR A 15 -0.04 -16.85 10.99
N ASP A 16 0.38 -16.90 9.73
CA ASP A 16 1.13 -18.01 9.16
C ASP A 16 2.29 -17.46 8.31
N PRO A 17 3.55 -17.67 8.71
CA PRO A 17 4.71 -17.19 7.95
C PRO A 17 4.87 -17.88 6.58
N ASN A 18 4.25 -19.05 6.36
CA ASN A 18 4.25 -19.72 5.05
C ASN A 18 3.18 -19.17 4.11
N GLN A 19 2.16 -18.51 4.67
CA GLN A 19 1.06 -17.89 3.92
C GLN A 19 0.74 -16.48 4.49
N PRO A 20 1.70 -15.55 4.46
CA PRO A 20 1.51 -14.21 5.01
C PRO A 20 0.38 -13.47 4.27
N VAL A 21 -0.45 -12.75 5.03
CA VAL A 21 -1.45 -11.84 4.47
C VAL A 21 -0.80 -10.47 4.30
N VAL A 22 -0.69 -10.03 3.06
CA VAL A 22 -0.09 -8.74 2.70
C VAL A 22 -1.13 -7.87 2.01
N CYS A 23 -1.26 -6.63 2.47
CA CYS A 23 -2.10 -5.61 1.82
C CYS A 23 -1.22 -4.71 0.94
N MET A 24 -1.70 -4.36 -0.24
CA MET A 24 -0.99 -3.47 -1.16
C MET A 24 -1.90 -2.34 -1.61
N ASP A 25 -1.33 -1.14 -1.71
CA ASP A 25 -1.97 0.03 -2.30
C ASP A 25 -0.91 0.98 -2.87
N GLU A 26 -1.33 1.94 -3.70
CA GLU A 26 -0.43 2.95 -4.22
C GLU A 26 -1.03 4.36 -4.16
N THR A 27 -0.14 5.34 -4.12
CA THR A 27 -0.48 6.75 -4.20
C THR A 27 0.51 7.51 -5.06
N SER A 28 0.12 8.69 -5.53
CA SER A 28 1.01 9.60 -6.25
C SER A 28 1.44 10.76 -5.37
N LYS A 29 2.69 11.19 -5.49
CA LYS A 29 3.21 12.38 -4.82
C LYS A 29 3.67 13.41 -5.86
N GLN A 30 3.11 14.62 -5.77
CA GLN A 30 3.63 15.78 -6.50
C GLN A 30 4.96 16.20 -5.89
N LEU A 31 6.02 16.23 -6.70
CA LEU A 31 7.31 16.78 -6.30
C LEU A 31 7.27 18.31 -6.40
N ILE A 32 7.70 18.96 -5.34
CA ILE A 32 7.59 20.43 -5.18
C ILE A 32 8.90 20.95 -4.60
N ALA A 33 9.50 21.94 -5.28
CA ALA A 33 10.67 22.69 -4.80
C ALA A 33 10.26 24.07 -4.31
N ASP A 34 10.97 24.56 -3.30
CA ASP A 34 10.90 25.96 -2.89
C ASP A 34 11.59 26.85 -3.93
N ILE A 35 11.00 28.02 -4.23
CA ILE A 35 11.63 29.04 -5.10
C ILE A 35 12.58 29.90 -4.29
N ARG A 36 12.25 30.14 -3.02
CA ARG A 36 13.08 30.92 -2.09
C ARG A 36 13.39 30.08 -0.87
N ILE A 37 14.57 30.34 -0.28
CA ILE A 37 14.97 29.70 0.97
C ILE A 37 13.99 30.12 2.09
N ALA A 38 13.47 29.12 2.81
CA ALA A 38 12.61 29.36 3.98
C ALA A 38 13.38 30.14 5.05
N ILE A 39 12.68 31.03 5.74
CA ILE A 39 13.22 31.72 6.92
C ILE A 39 12.99 30.78 8.11
N PRO A 40 14.07 30.27 8.75
CA PRO A 40 13.93 29.29 9.83
C PRO A 40 13.21 29.88 11.04
N ALA A 41 12.57 29.01 11.81
CA ALA A 41 11.91 29.37 13.05
C ALA A 41 12.92 29.96 14.04
N GLN A 42 12.50 31.01 14.79
CA GLN A 42 13.23 31.64 15.88
C GLN A 42 12.31 31.79 17.10
N PRO A 43 12.82 31.98 18.32
CA PRO A 43 11.98 32.21 19.48
C PRO A 43 10.98 33.35 19.25
N GLY A 44 9.67 33.04 19.35
CA GLY A 44 8.57 33.98 19.07
C GLY A 44 8.19 34.16 17.61
N HIS A 45 8.91 33.54 16.66
CA HIS A 45 8.63 33.62 15.23
C HIS A 45 8.60 32.23 14.62
N PRO A 46 7.44 31.74 14.07
CA PRO A 46 7.38 30.47 13.37
C PRO A 46 8.18 30.52 12.06
N GLU A 47 8.55 29.37 11.56
CA GLU A 47 9.14 29.24 10.22
C GLU A 47 8.23 29.89 9.17
N ARG A 48 8.85 30.61 8.23
CA ARG A 48 8.14 31.24 7.09
C ARG A 48 8.71 30.74 5.79
N TYR A 49 7.85 30.20 4.94
CA TYR A 49 8.16 29.76 3.58
C TYR A 49 7.30 30.53 2.58
N ASP A 50 7.84 30.67 1.35
CA ASP A 50 7.11 31.34 0.28
C ASP A 50 5.90 30.50 -0.13
N VAL A 51 4.79 31.15 -0.46
CA VAL A 51 3.61 30.48 -1.01
C VAL A 51 3.85 29.97 -2.44
N GLU A 52 4.79 30.62 -3.16
CA GLU A 52 5.20 30.19 -4.49
C GLU A 52 6.06 28.92 -4.41
N TYR A 53 5.89 28.04 -5.40
CA TYR A 53 6.62 26.79 -5.50
C TYR A 53 6.82 26.38 -6.95
N LYS A 54 7.82 25.59 -7.21
CA LYS A 54 8.09 24.97 -8.51
C LYS A 54 7.63 23.51 -8.48
N ARG A 55 6.82 23.11 -9.47
CA ARG A 55 6.48 21.69 -9.67
C ARG A 55 7.64 20.99 -10.36
N CYS A 56 8.09 19.88 -9.77
CA CYS A 56 9.25 19.10 -10.22
C CYS A 56 8.86 17.71 -10.78
N GLY A 57 7.58 17.50 -11.06
CA GLY A 57 7.07 16.24 -11.56
C GLY A 57 6.14 15.54 -10.60
N VAL A 58 5.74 14.33 -10.96
CA VAL A 58 4.92 13.42 -10.13
C VAL A 58 5.64 12.09 -10.09
N THR A 59 5.68 11.48 -8.93
CA THR A 59 6.18 10.13 -8.70
C THR A 59 5.12 9.30 -8.00
N ASN A 60 5.31 7.98 -7.92
CA ASN A 60 4.36 7.07 -7.34
C ASN A 60 5.00 6.29 -6.19
N ILE A 61 4.20 5.89 -5.25
CA ILE A 61 4.60 5.17 -4.05
C ILE A 61 3.73 3.92 -3.95
N PHE A 62 4.36 2.75 -3.94
CA PHE A 62 3.73 1.49 -3.59
C PHE A 62 3.95 1.21 -2.11
N MET A 63 2.89 0.86 -1.42
CA MET A 63 2.89 0.42 -0.03
C MET A 63 2.48 -1.04 0.05
N PHE A 64 3.33 -1.86 0.65
CA PHE A 64 3.00 -3.22 1.07
C PHE A 64 3.03 -3.27 2.59
N THR A 65 2.08 -3.92 3.21
CA THR A 65 2.06 -4.12 4.66
C THR A 65 1.52 -5.49 5.02
N GLU A 66 2.20 -6.19 5.91
CA GLU A 66 1.73 -7.40 6.57
C GLU A 66 1.12 -7.01 7.92
N PRO A 67 -0.22 -7.00 8.04
CA PRO A 67 -0.88 -6.48 9.24
C PRO A 67 -0.46 -7.17 10.52
N LEU A 68 -0.53 -8.50 10.56
CA LEU A 68 -0.20 -9.27 11.77
C LEU A 68 1.31 -9.33 12.05
N GLY A 69 2.15 -9.45 11.02
CA GLY A 69 3.61 -9.46 11.16
C GLY A 69 4.21 -8.10 11.47
N GLY A 70 3.45 -7.02 11.27
CA GLY A 70 3.93 -5.66 11.54
C GLY A 70 5.06 -5.22 10.60
N TRP A 71 5.13 -5.79 9.40
CA TRP A 71 6.10 -5.47 8.36
C TRP A 71 5.52 -4.54 7.28
N ARG A 72 6.39 -3.73 6.69
CA ARG A 72 6.06 -2.84 5.57
C ARG A 72 7.21 -2.76 4.60
N ARG A 73 6.87 -2.54 3.32
CA ARG A 73 7.78 -2.08 2.28
C ARG A 73 7.16 -0.89 1.55
N VAL A 74 7.95 0.18 1.40
CA VAL A 74 7.59 1.36 0.64
C VAL A 74 8.55 1.46 -0.53
N SER A 75 8.02 1.46 -1.75
CA SER A 75 8.79 1.61 -2.98
C SER A 75 8.36 2.87 -3.72
N VAL A 76 9.32 3.72 -4.07
CA VAL A 76 9.08 4.91 -4.90
C VAL A 76 9.42 4.58 -6.33
N THR A 77 8.52 4.90 -7.27
CA THR A 77 8.64 4.58 -8.70
C THR A 77 8.25 5.78 -9.57
N ASP A 78 8.77 5.86 -10.78
CA ASP A 78 8.38 6.90 -11.74
C ASP A 78 6.94 6.70 -12.23
N TYR A 79 6.51 5.46 -12.35
CA TYR A 79 5.20 5.10 -12.87
C TYR A 79 4.50 4.07 -11.98
N ARG A 80 3.19 3.88 -12.22
CA ARG A 80 2.37 2.81 -11.62
C ARG A 80 1.62 2.03 -12.70
N LYS A 81 2.36 1.62 -13.73
CA LYS A 81 1.84 0.85 -14.85
C LYS A 81 1.86 -0.65 -14.51
N ARG A 82 1.37 -1.47 -15.43
CA ARG A 82 1.36 -2.93 -15.30
C ARG A 82 2.74 -3.53 -15.03
N LEU A 83 3.76 -3.01 -15.73
CA LEU A 83 5.14 -3.48 -15.55
C LEU A 83 5.70 -3.09 -14.19
N ASP A 84 5.36 -1.89 -13.68
CA ASP A 84 5.80 -1.46 -12.35
C ASP A 84 5.15 -2.34 -11.27
N TRP A 85 3.84 -2.60 -11.37
CA TRP A 85 3.15 -3.52 -10.49
C TRP A 85 3.74 -4.93 -10.53
N ALA A 86 3.98 -5.48 -11.72
CA ALA A 86 4.56 -6.80 -11.88
C ALA A 86 5.95 -6.91 -11.23
N GLU A 87 6.79 -5.88 -11.37
CA GLU A 87 8.09 -5.82 -10.69
C GLU A 87 7.94 -5.73 -9.16
N GLN A 88 6.97 -4.97 -8.65
CA GLN A 88 6.70 -4.93 -7.22
C GLN A 88 6.23 -6.28 -6.67
N ILE A 89 5.47 -7.05 -7.44
CA ILE A 89 5.08 -8.42 -7.08
C ILE A 89 6.28 -9.37 -7.12
N ARG A 90 7.17 -9.25 -8.12
CA ARG A 90 8.40 -10.02 -8.16
C ARG A 90 9.23 -9.81 -6.89
N ILE A 91 9.46 -8.54 -6.52
CA ILE A 91 10.20 -8.20 -5.30
C ILE A 91 9.51 -8.79 -4.06
N LEU A 92 8.17 -8.66 -3.96
CA LEU A 92 7.40 -9.22 -2.86
C LEU A 92 7.65 -10.73 -2.69
N LEU A 93 7.62 -11.48 -3.80
CA LEU A 93 7.71 -12.95 -3.76
C LEU A 93 9.15 -13.47 -3.68
N GLU A 94 10.10 -12.81 -4.36
CA GLU A 94 11.47 -13.32 -4.48
C GLU A 94 12.42 -12.71 -3.45
N GLU A 95 12.14 -11.53 -2.90
CA GLU A 95 13.04 -10.81 -2.00
C GLU A 95 12.44 -10.64 -0.59
N ASP A 96 11.15 -10.22 -0.48
CA ASP A 96 10.53 -10.00 0.84
C ASP A 96 10.07 -11.34 1.47
N TYR A 97 9.47 -12.24 0.68
CA TYR A 97 8.94 -13.53 1.13
C TYR A 97 9.45 -14.71 0.28
N PRO A 98 10.78 -14.91 0.17
CA PRO A 98 11.36 -15.96 -0.68
C PRO A 98 10.91 -17.38 -0.26
N ASP A 99 10.74 -17.59 1.04
CA ASP A 99 10.45 -18.90 1.62
C ASP A 99 8.96 -19.18 1.82
N ALA A 100 8.08 -18.19 1.60
CA ALA A 100 6.65 -18.39 1.72
C ALA A 100 6.13 -19.30 0.59
N GLU A 101 5.28 -20.25 0.92
CA GLU A 101 4.63 -21.11 -0.08
C GLU A 101 3.67 -20.31 -0.95
N MET A 102 2.96 -19.36 -0.35
CA MET A 102 1.97 -18.50 -0.99
C MET A 102 1.90 -17.17 -0.25
N VAL A 103 1.70 -16.07 -0.96
CA VAL A 103 1.36 -14.77 -0.37
C VAL A 103 -0.11 -14.48 -0.65
N VAL A 104 -0.87 -14.28 0.41
CA VAL A 104 -2.28 -13.83 0.33
C VAL A 104 -2.28 -12.33 0.18
N LEU A 105 -2.60 -11.84 -1.02
CA LEU A 105 -2.49 -10.44 -1.40
C LEU A 105 -3.85 -9.75 -1.44
N VAL A 106 -4.06 -8.77 -0.55
CA VAL A 106 -5.23 -7.90 -0.55
C VAL A 106 -4.89 -6.59 -1.24
N MET A 107 -5.64 -6.23 -2.27
CA MET A 107 -5.41 -4.99 -3.03
C MET A 107 -6.70 -4.49 -3.69
N ASP A 108 -6.65 -3.30 -4.28
CA ASP A 108 -7.76 -2.81 -5.10
C ASP A 108 -7.80 -3.48 -6.49
N ASN A 109 -8.95 -3.39 -7.15
CA ASN A 109 -9.17 -4.03 -8.46
C ASN A 109 -8.88 -3.03 -9.60
N LEU A 110 -7.68 -2.47 -9.65
CA LEU A 110 -7.23 -1.67 -10.79
C LEU A 110 -6.86 -2.57 -11.98
N ASN A 111 -7.06 -2.05 -13.20
CA ASN A 111 -6.73 -2.77 -14.43
C ASN A 111 -5.24 -3.13 -14.58
N THR A 112 -4.37 -2.44 -13.85
CA THR A 112 -2.93 -2.70 -13.77
C THR A 112 -2.59 -3.85 -12.83
N HIS A 113 -3.47 -4.17 -11.88
CA HIS A 113 -3.28 -5.14 -10.81
C HIS A 113 -3.86 -6.51 -11.18
N SER A 114 -3.24 -7.19 -12.11
CA SER A 114 -3.74 -8.49 -12.59
C SER A 114 -2.61 -9.47 -12.88
N ILE A 115 -2.91 -10.76 -12.76
CA ILE A 115 -1.97 -11.83 -13.14
C ILE A 115 -1.47 -11.65 -14.58
N GLY A 116 -2.30 -11.11 -15.49
CA GLY A 116 -1.91 -10.80 -16.87
C GLY A 116 -0.71 -9.86 -16.97
N SER A 117 -0.55 -8.94 -16.00
CA SER A 117 0.59 -8.02 -15.97
C SER A 117 1.94 -8.73 -15.75
N LEU A 118 1.94 -9.88 -15.05
CA LEU A 118 3.14 -10.71 -14.90
C LEU A 118 3.59 -11.29 -16.25
N TYR A 119 2.64 -11.71 -17.09
CA TYR A 119 2.94 -12.24 -18.42
C TYR A 119 3.34 -11.15 -19.42
N GLU A 120 3.01 -9.88 -19.16
CA GLU A 120 3.51 -8.76 -19.93
C GLU A 120 4.96 -8.39 -19.54
N ALA A 121 5.35 -8.66 -18.28
CA ALA A 121 6.65 -8.27 -17.73
C ALA A 121 7.72 -9.35 -17.78
N PHE A 122 7.33 -10.63 -17.69
CA PHE A 122 8.25 -11.76 -17.54
C PHE A 122 7.97 -12.88 -18.55
N GLU A 123 8.99 -13.68 -18.81
CA GLU A 123 8.84 -14.90 -19.59
C GLU A 123 7.72 -15.80 -19.02
N PRO A 124 6.94 -16.51 -19.87
CA PRO A 124 5.75 -17.24 -19.46
C PRO A 124 5.96 -18.23 -18.31
N ALA A 125 7.09 -18.93 -18.29
CA ALA A 125 7.41 -19.88 -17.21
C ALA A 125 7.56 -19.14 -15.88
N ARG A 126 8.36 -18.06 -15.83
CA ARG A 126 8.56 -17.25 -14.63
C ARG A 126 7.27 -16.57 -14.19
N ALA A 127 6.50 -16.00 -15.12
CA ALA A 127 5.20 -15.38 -14.82
C ALA A 127 4.25 -16.40 -14.16
N ARG A 128 4.25 -17.66 -14.65
CA ARG A 128 3.45 -18.74 -14.07
C ARG A 128 3.90 -19.11 -12.67
N ASP A 129 5.21 -19.17 -12.44
CA ASP A 129 5.76 -19.51 -11.12
C ASP A 129 5.44 -18.43 -10.09
N LEU A 130 5.56 -17.16 -10.45
CA LEU A 130 5.13 -16.03 -9.59
C LEU A 130 3.61 -16.10 -9.32
N ALA A 131 2.80 -16.31 -10.37
CA ALA A 131 1.35 -16.36 -10.26
C ALA A 131 0.85 -17.49 -9.33
N ARG A 132 1.54 -18.64 -9.30
CA ARG A 132 1.18 -19.78 -8.42
C ARG A 132 1.40 -19.50 -6.94
N ARG A 133 2.24 -18.53 -6.62
CA ARG A 133 2.55 -18.11 -5.25
C ARG A 133 1.67 -16.95 -4.76
N LEU A 134 0.62 -16.58 -5.53
CA LEU A 134 -0.31 -15.51 -5.18
C LEU A 134 -1.72 -16.05 -5.00
N GLU A 135 -2.32 -15.73 -3.87
CA GLU A 135 -3.77 -15.77 -3.64
C GLU A 135 -4.26 -14.32 -3.56
N ILE A 136 -5.00 -13.86 -4.56
CA ILE A 136 -5.37 -12.45 -4.68
C ILE A 136 -6.82 -12.23 -4.27
N HIS A 137 -7.03 -11.28 -3.35
CA HIS A 137 -8.32 -10.82 -2.87
C HIS A 137 -8.50 -9.33 -3.20
N TYR A 138 -9.55 -9.02 -3.96
CA TYR A 138 -9.82 -7.65 -4.38
C TYR A 138 -10.82 -6.96 -3.47
N THR A 139 -10.46 -5.76 -3.00
CA THR A 139 -11.41 -4.92 -2.26
C THR A 139 -12.59 -4.53 -3.15
N PRO A 140 -13.81 -4.40 -2.59
CA PRO A 140 -14.96 -3.98 -3.36
C PRO A 140 -14.81 -2.52 -3.82
N LYS A 141 -15.44 -2.18 -4.94
CA LYS A 141 -15.54 -0.79 -5.39
C LYS A 141 -16.13 0.08 -4.26
N HIS A 142 -15.49 1.18 -3.93
CA HIS A 142 -15.81 2.04 -2.78
C HIS A 142 -15.61 1.40 -1.39
N GLY A 143 -14.77 0.35 -1.32
CA GLY A 143 -14.42 -0.34 -0.08
C GLY A 143 -12.96 -0.16 0.33
N SER A 144 -12.34 0.97 -0.01
CA SER A 144 -10.92 1.27 0.28
C SER A 144 -10.58 1.15 1.77
N TRP A 145 -11.53 1.48 2.65
CA TRP A 145 -11.38 1.33 4.11
C TRP A 145 -11.07 -0.12 4.56
N LEU A 146 -11.32 -1.12 3.71
CA LEU A 146 -10.95 -2.52 3.94
C LEU A 146 -9.47 -2.79 3.60
N ASN A 147 -8.81 -1.91 2.86
CA ASN A 147 -7.41 -2.07 2.54
C ASN A 147 -6.53 -1.45 3.63
N ILE A 148 -5.88 -2.30 4.44
CA ILE A 148 -5.02 -1.82 5.53
C ILE A 148 -3.82 -1.02 5.00
N ALA A 149 -3.36 -1.27 3.77
CA ALA A 149 -2.28 -0.50 3.14
C ALA A 149 -2.66 0.98 2.97
N GLU A 150 -3.95 1.32 2.74
CA GLU A 150 -4.44 2.70 2.70
C GLU A 150 -4.24 3.42 4.05
N THR A 151 -4.46 2.71 5.15
CA THR A 151 -4.18 3.23 6.50
C THR A 151 -2.69 3.54 6.68
N GLU A 152 -1.80 2.65 6.27
CA GLU A 152 -0.35 2.86 6.34
C GLU A 152 0.12 3.98 5.39
N LEU A 153 -0.46 4.12 4.19
CA LEU A 153 -0.23 5.28 3.31
C LEU A 153 -0.64 6.60 3.98
N SER A 154 -1.76 6.60 4.70
CA SER A 154 -2.19 7.77 5.48
C SER A 154 -1.23 8.11 6.61
N VAL A 155 -0.65 7.11 7.28
CA VAL A 155 0.40 7.30 8.31
C VAL A 155 1.68 7.85 7.68
N LEU A 156 2.14 7.25 6.58
CA LEU A 156 3.30 7.72 5.81
C LEU A 156 3.10 9.19 5.38
N SER A 157 1.92 9.52 4.85
CA SER A 157 1.61 10.87 4.40
C SER A 157 1.76 11.88 5.52
N ARG A 158 1.21 11.62 6.70
CA ARG A 158 1.26 12.54 7.84
C ARG A 158 2.64 12.63 8.50
N GLN A 159 3.39 11.53 8.53
CA GLN A 159 4.66 11.48 9.25
C GLN A 159 5.86 11.85 8.37
N CYS A 160 5.78 11.63 7.07
CA CYS A 160 6.91 11.77 6.15
C CYS A 160 6.63 12.72 4.98
N LEU A 161 5.43 12.69 4.40
CA LEU A 161 5.15 13.33 3.13
C LEU A 161 4.42 14.68 3.25
N ASP A 162 3.98 15.09 4.43
CA ASP A 162 3.29 16.37 4.66
C ASP A 162 4.27 17.55 4.65
N ARG A 163 5.02 17.65 3.55
CA ARG A 163 6.00 18.70 3.26
C ARG A 163 6.35 18.74 1.78
N ARG A 164 7.05 19.80 1.37
CA ARG A 164 7.62 19.91 0.03
C ARG A 164 8.82 18.98 -0.10
N ILE A 165 8.81 18.18 -1.14
CA ILE A 165 9.90 17.26 -1.51
C ILE A 165 10.16 17.46 -2.99
N GLU A 166 11.36 17.84 -3.35
CA GLU A 166 11.72 18.39 -4.65
C GLU A 166 12.14 17.35 -5.68
N SER A 167 12.63 16.18 -5.24
CA SER A 167 13.17 15.17 -6.14
C SER A 167 12.80 13.75 -5.75
N PHE A 168 12.91 12.85 -6.75
CA PHE A 168 12.73 11.41 -6.59
C PHE A 168 13.70 10.82 -5.54
N GLU A 169 14.97 11.20 -5.61
CA GLU A 169 16.02 10.71 -4.71
C GLU A 169 15.74 11.11 -3.27
N ARG A 170 15.32 12.36 -3.06
CA ARG A 170 14.94 12.86 -1.73
C ARG A 170 13.74 12.08 -1.19
N LEU A 171 12.69 11.92 -1.99
CA LEU A 171 11.51 11.16 -1.60
C LEU A 171 11.86 9.72 -1.28
N SER A 172 12.65 9.05 -2.11
CA SER A 172 13.08 7.66 -1.91
C SER A 172 13.86 7.49 -0.61
N SER A 173 14.76 8.43 -0.31
CA SER A 173 15.55 8.43 0.93
C SER A 173 14.67 8.59 2.17
N GLU A 174 13.71 9.53 2.12
CA GLU A 174 12.78 9.80 3.23
C GLU A 174 11.84 8.61 3.47
N CYS A 175 11.28 8.03 2.40
CA CYS A 175 10.43 6.83 2.49
C CYS A 175 11.22 5.64 3.06
N ARG A 176 12.47 5.45 2.64
CA ARG A 176 13.34 4.38 3.16
C ARG A 176 13.60 4.56 4.66
N SER A 177 13.94 5.78 5.09
CA SER A 177 14.19 6.09 6.50
C SER A 177 12.96 5.84 7.35
N TRP A 178 11.79 6.30 6.89
CA TRP A 178 10.51 6.06 7.55
C TRP A 178 10.20 4.55 7.63
N ASN A 179 10.42 3.81 6.54
CA ASN A 179 10.17 2.37 6.47
C ASN A 179 11.02 1.59 7.49
N VAL A 180 12.31 1.90 7.57
CA VAL A 180 13.23 1.28 8.55
C VAL A 180 12.78 1.56 9.98
N GLN A 181 12.47 2.82 10.29
CA GLN A 181 11.98 3.21 11.62
C GLN A 181 10.65 2.53 11.97
N ARG A 182 9.71 2.49 11.00
CA ARG A 182 8.38 1.92 11.21
C ARG A 182 8.43 0.42 11.44
N ASN A 183 9.25 -0.30 10.68
CA ASN A 183 9.47 -1.73 10.85
C ASN A 183 10.18 -2.06 12.16
N GLY A 184 11.11 -1.21 12.62
CA GLY A 184 11.77 -1.37 13.92
C GLY A 184 10.80 -1.31 15.12
N LEU A 185 9.64 -0.69 14.95
CA LEU A 185 8.59 -0.64 15.97
C LEU A 185 7.69 -1.88 15.97
N GLN A 186 7.70 -2.68 14.92
CA GLN A 186 6.87 -3.90 14.70
C GLN A 186 5.39 -3.73 15.09
N LYS A 187 4.81 -2.57 14.80
CA LYS A 187 3.40 -2.29 15.10
C LYS A 187 2.51 -2.96 14.06
N GLY A 188 1.95 -4.10 14.42
CA GLY A 188 0.93 -4.79 13.65
C GLY A 188 -0.45 -4.16 13.78
N VAL A 189 -1.37 -4.65 12.94
CA VAL A 189 -2.80 -4.35 12.99
C VAL A 189 -3.54 -5.67 13.11
N ASP A 190 -4.23 -5.86 14.21
CA ASP A 190 -5.14 -6.98 14.42
C ASP A 190 -6.58 -6.48 14.11
N TRP A 191 -7.12 -6.96 13.00
CA TRP A 191 -8.40 -6.50 12.48
C TRP A 191 -9.55 -7.12 13.26
N GLN A 192 -10.39 -6.29 13.90
CA GLN A 192 -11.45 -6.75 14.80
C GLN A 192 -12.86 -6.76 14.19
N PHE A 193 -13.07 -6.07 13.06
CA PHE A 193 -14.39 -5.98 12.44
C PHE A 193 -14.65 -7.21 11.57
N THR A 194 -15.64 -8.01 11.99
CA THR A 194 -15.94 -9.31 11.38
C THR A 194 -17.06 -9.25 10.34
N THR A 195 -17.22 -10.32 9.56
CA THR A 195 -18.36 -10.53 8.64
C THR A 195 -19.70 -10.47 9.40
N THR A 196 -19.76 -10.98 10.63
CA THR A 196 -20.95 -10.88 11.49
C THR A 196 -21.27 -9.43 11.85
N ASP A 197 -20.24 -8.65 12.23
CA ASP A 197 -20.39 -7.21 12.49
C ASP A 197 -20.88 -6.47 11.25
N ALA A 198 -20.33 -6.79 10.08
CA ALA A 198 -20.71 -6.17 8.82
C ALA A 198 -22.19 -6.42 8.50
N ARG A 199 -22.70 -7.63 8.68
CA ARG A 199 -24.10 -7.97 8.46
C ARG A 199 -25.04 -7.21 9.37
N ILE A 200 -24.60 -6.89 10.59
CA ILE A 200 -25.38 -6.09 11.55
C ILE A 200 -25.26 -4.59 11.25
N LYS A 201 -24.04 -4.07 11.25
CA LYS A 201 -23.78 -2.62 11.18
C LYS A 201 -24.01 -2.04 9.78
N LEU A 202 -23.78 -2.84 8.74
CA LEU A 202 -23.93 -2.46 7.34
C LEU A 202 -25.17 -3.08 6.67
N LYS A 203 -26.19 -3.47 7.47
CA LYS A 203 -27.41 -4.13 6.99
C LYS A 203 -28.06 -3.48 5.76
N ARG A 204 -27.97 -2.15 5.63
CA ARG A 204 -28.54 -1.40 4.50
C ARG A 204 -27.86 -1.69 3.16
N LEU A 205 -26.61 -2.19 3.18
CA LEU A 205 -25.86 -2.53 1.97
C LEU A 205 -26.19 -3.95 1.48
N TYR A 206 -26.82 -4.79 2.32
CA TYR A 206 -27.20 -6.15 1.94
C TYR A 206 -28.54 -6.16 1.20
N PRO A 207 -28.70 -7.00 0.16
CA PRO A 207 -29.97 -7.18 -0.52
C PRO A 207 -31.05 -7.58 0.51
N GLN A 208 -32.20 -6.92 0.45
CA GLN A 208 -33.34 -7.35 1.25
C GLN A 208 -33.99 -8.52 0.51
N VAL A 209 -33.96 -9.71 1.11
CA VAL A 209 -34.74 -10.83 0.58
C VAL A 209 -36.21 -10.54 0.86
N GLN A 210 -36.99 -10.31 -0.21
CA GLN A 210 -38.45 -10.24 -0.09
C GLN A 210 -38.95 -11.63 0.24
N SER A 211 -39.50 -11.80 1.44
CA SER A 211 -40.21 -13.00 1.87
C SER A 211 -41.60 -13.01 1.28
#